data_8d375eb23395d3e45eb8c11b874c2b59
#
_entry.id   8d375eb23395d3e45eb8c11b874c2b59
#
_cell.length_a   1.000
_cell.length_b   1.000
_cell.length_c   1.000
_cell.angle_alpha   90.00
_cell.angle_beta   90.00
_cell.angle_gamma   90.00
#
_symmetry.space_group_name_H-M   'P 1'
#
loop_
_entity.id
_entity.type
_entity.pdbx_description
1 polymer ?
#
loop_
_entity_poly.entity_id
_entity_poly.type
_entity_poly.pdbx_seq_one_letter_code
_entity_poly.pdbx_strand_id
1 'polypeptide(L)'
;XERPTDPKAPWQHSLADTLLGHEELSVTVLSATGDTPLYGLGSHAYADELRPERWPDAQTLAWHSDDGHDLLTARANLTIPGLPPLQLLLSQDRSNDSFLLDAFLRAALISLPILLLLIGAAAWWTGYQGLAPLRRFRRTARSITTRQLTLRVDDTNLPAEVAELATALNTMLERLNAGVQLLDRFADDVAHELRTPLGILIGRTQMILSRKRDETAYQQALEESLDELDRLSRIVTDMLLLARLDSHEPLSSLGKVAVEHEALRVCSLFEAYAEARELELAVEGQLLVEGDTLMIQRAISNVLSNAIRHAYPGTEVTVTLFRREDGVGCVAVTNQGPPIATEELPRLFERFYRGSDRHTAGNGLGLAIVRAIMAYHGGGACVECSEGQTRFLLKFPPSSYLLPPLAVNGSNGAQ
;
A
#
# COMPACT_ATOMS: atom_id res chain seq x y z
N UNK A 1 -89.95 63.70 -9.54
CA UNK A 1 -89.57 63.73 -9.47
C UNK A 1 -88.69 63.85 -9.95
N GLU A 2 -88.50 64.51 -10.40
CA GLU A 2 -87.23 64.81 -11.10
C GLU A 2 -86.09 64.94 -10.09
N ARG A 3 -85.08 64.05 -10.20
CA ARG A 3 -83.83 64.28 -9.50
C ARG A 3 -83.10 65.40 -10.23
N PRO A 4 -82.65 66.47 -9.54
CA PRO A 4 -81.74 67.40 -10.18
C PRO A 4 -80.46 66.66 -10.54
N THR A 5 -80.14 66.64 -11.79
CA THR A 5 -78.81 66.28 -12.30
C THR A 5 -77.90 67.43 -11.91
N ASP A 6 -77.20 67.25 -10.78
CA ASP A 6 -76.05 68.06 -10.47
C ASP A 6 -74.97 67.68 -11.46
N PRO A 7 -74.42 68.58 -12.27
CA PRO A 7 -73.33 68.23 -13.18
C PRO A 7 -72.14 67.82 -12.32
N LYS A 8 -71.75 66.54 -12.42
CA LYS A 8 -70.54 66.02 -11.74
C LYS A 8 -69.38 66.96 -12.02
N ALA A 9 -68.77 67.41 -10.99
CA ALA A 9 -67.59 68.30 -11.12
C ALA A 9 -66.59 67.68 -12.08
N PRO A 10 -65.91 68.44 -12.97
CA PRO A 10 -65.03 67.94 -14.00
C PRO A 10 -63.92 66.99 -13.45
N TRP A 11 -63.50 67.23 -12.22
CA TRP A 11 -62.47 66.40 -11.56
C TRP A 11 -62.98 64.99 -11.20
N GLN A 12 -64.27 64.78 -10.99
CA GLN A 12 -64.84 63.46 -10.67
C GLN A 12 -64.77 62.51 -11.86
N HIS A 13 -64.97 63.00 -13.07
CA HIS A 13 -64.84 62.24 -14.31
C HIS A 13 -63.33 61.86 -14.54
N SER A 14 -62.45 62.81 -14.33
CA SER A 14 -61.05 62.63 -14.51
C SER A 14 -60.52 61.55 -13.53
N LEU A 15 -60.97 61.58 -12.28
CA LEU A 15 -60.59 60.54 -11.27
C LEU A 15 -61.18 59.18 -11.67
N ALA A 16 -62.42 59.14 -12.11
CA ALA A 16 -63.08 57.90 -12.55
C ALA A 16 -62.33 57.29 -13.75
N ASP A 17 -61.96 58.12 -14.74
CA ASP A 17 -61.20 57.66 -15.91
C ASP A 17 -59.78 57.15 -15.56
N THR A 18 -59.12 57.80 -14.59
CA THR A 18 -57.80 57.41 -14.14
C THR A 18 -57.79 56.05 -13.42
N LEU A 19 -58.90 55.76 -12.72
CA LEU A 19 -59.05 54.49 -11.98
C LEU A 19 -59.66 53.37 -12.82
N LEU A 20 -60.11 53.69 -14.03
CA LEU A 20 -60.63 52.68 -14.96
C LEU A 20 -59.54 51.65 -15.28
N GLY A 21 -59.78 50.41 -14.92
CA GLY A 21 -58.81 49.32 -15.09
C GLY A 21 -57.99 48.99 -13.86
N HIS A 22 -58.13 49.73 -12.77
CA HIS A 22 -57.43 49.45 -11.50
C HIS A 22 -58.43 49.05 -10.42
N GLU A 23 -58.97 47.83 -10.54
CA GLU A 23 -60.01 47.32 -9.62
C GLU A 23 -59.53 47.22 -8.17
N GLU A 24 -58.20 47.13 -7.99
CA GLU A 24 -57.55 47.03 -6.67
C GLU A 24 -57.45 48.38 -5.94
N LEU A 25 -57.77 49.49 -6.62
CA LEU A 25 -57.66 50.83 -6.06
C LEU A 25 -59.06 51.40 -5.71
N SER A 26 -59.16 51.96 -4.53
CA SER A 26 -60.31 52.70 -4.08
C SER A 26 -59.90 54.13 -3.69
N VAL A 27 -60.65 55.09 -4.10
CA VAL A 27 -60.39 56.50 -3.80
C VAL A 27 -61.55 57.07 -2.98
N THR A 28 -61.23 57.79 -1.92
CA THR A 28 -62.21 58.54 -1.11
C THR A 28 -61.75 59.98 -0.98
N VAL A 29 -62.62 60.89 -1.30
CA VAL A 29 -62.39 62.34 -1.12
C VAL A 29 -63.23 62.81 0.09
N LEU A 30 -62.56 63.36 1.09
CA LEU A 30 -63.16 63.87 2.32
C LEU A 30 -63.09 65.38 2.35
N SER A 31 -64.05 66.01 3.04
CA SER A 31 -63.95 67.42 3.40
C SER A 31 -62.79 67.68 4.37
N ALA A 32 -62.30 68.92 4.42
CA ALA A 32 -61.27 69.34 5.39
C ALA A 32 -61.62 69.10 6.85
N THR A 33 -62.91 69.13 7.16
CA THR A 33 -63.38 68.79 8.50
C THR A 33 -63.48 67.30 8.78
N GLY A 34 -63.35 66.48 7.76
CA GLY A 34 -63.16 65.04 7.82
C GLY A 34 -64.41 64.19 8.08
N ASP A 35 -65.55 64.80 8.37
CA ASP A 35 -66.70 64.04 8.88
C ASP A 35 -67.57 63.39 7.78
N THR A 36 -67.47 63.85 6.55
CA THR A 36 -68.33 63.32 5.46
C THR A 36 -67.58 63.07 4.20
N PRO A 37 -67.68 61.86 3.63
CA PRO A 37 -67.08 61.58 2.30
C PRO A 37 -67.88 62.33 1.23
N LEU A 38 -67.16 63.15 0.46
CA LEU A 38 -67.72 63.92 -0.63
C LEU A 38 -67.90 63.14 -1.92
N TYR A 39 -66.92 62.18 -2.12
CA TYR A 39 -66.93 61.34 -3.29
C TYR A 39 -66.15 60.05 -2.95
N GLY A 40 -66.57 58.94 -3.45
CA GLY A 40 -65.92 57.65 -3.29
C GLY A 40 -66.05 56.83 -4.56
N LEU A 41 -64.99 56.19 -4.97
CA LEU A 41 -64.91 55.25 -6.08
C LEU A 41 -64.16 54.06 -5.69
N GLY A 42 -64.66 52.85 -5.99
CA GLY A 42 -64.06 51.55 -5.61
C GLY A 42 -64.78 50.90 -4.44
N SER A 43 -64.52 49.61 -4.23
CA SER A 43 -65.27 48.76 -3.27
C SER A 43 -65.11 49.20 -1.80
N HIS A 44 -64.01 49.82 -1.45
CA HIS A 44 -63.68 50.16 -0.07
C HIS A 44 -63.64 51.69 0.18
N ALA A 45 -64.36 52.49 -0.68
CA ALA A 45 -64.33 53.94 -0.62
C ALA A 45 -65.01 54.55 0.61
N TYR A 46 -65.91 53.85 1.26
CA TYR A 46 -66.77 54.39 2.35
C TYR A 46 -66.54 53.62 3.68
N ALA A 47 -65.42 52.95 3.85
CA ALA A 47 -65.17 52.20 5.05
C ALA A 47 -64.99 53.10 6.29
N ASP A 48 -65.50 52.67 7.43
CA ASP A 48 -65.42 53.41 8.70
C ASP A 48 -63.95 53.60 9.20
N GLU A 49 -63.03 52.72 8.77
CA GLU A 49 -61.60 52.81 9.07
C GLU A 49 -60.94 54.04 8.42
N LEU A 50 -61.56 54.61 7.41
CA LEU A 50 -61.02 55.77 6.70
C LEU A 50 -61.32 57.09 7.41
N ARG A 51 -61.99 57.09 8.58
CA ARG A 51 -62.30 58.31 9.36
C ARG A 51 -60.98 58.96 9.89
N PRO A 52 -60.87 60.28 9.78
CA PRO A 52 -59.68 61.04 10.15
C PRO A 52 -59.20 60.82 11.58
N GLU A 53 -60.12 60.52 12.49
CA GLU A 53 -59.87 60.28 13.91
C GLU A 53 -58.87 59.10 14.17
N ARG A 54 -58.78 58.11 13.26
CA ARG A 54 -57.93 56.98 13.31
C ARG A 54 -56.50 57.23 12.74
N TRP A 55 -56.31 58.46 12.16
CA TRP A 55 -55.04 58.79 11.47
C TRP A 55 -54.41 60.10 12.00
N PRO A 56 -54.11 60.25 13.23
CA PRO A 56 -53.71 61.57 13.72
C PRO A 56 -52.49 62.16 13.03
N ASP A 57 -51.46 61.34 12.66
CA ASP A 57 -50.23 61.87 12.06
C ASP A 57 -49.59 60.98 10.95
N ALA A 58 -50.23 59.90 10.54
CA ALA A 58 -49.70 59.00 9.55
C ALA A 58 -50.09 59.38 8.13
N GLN A 59 -49.17 59.32 7.19
CA GLN A 59 -49.42 59.45 5.76
C GLN A 59 -49.93 58.17 5.12
N THR A 60 -49.70 57.02 5.74
CA THR A 60 -50.18 55.71 5.28
C THR A 60 -50.71 54.89 6.43
N LEU A 61 -51.77 54.13 6.21
CA LEU A 61 -52.34 53.19 7.17
C LEU A 61 -52.65 51.89 6.52
N ALA A 62 -52.15 50.82 7.14
CA ALA A 62 -52.52 49.45 6.79
C ALA A 62 -53.68 49.02 7.69
N TRP A 63 -54.70 48.47 7.15
CA TRP A 63 -55.89 48.05 7.90
C TRP A 63 -56.62 46.89 7.24
N HIS A 64 -57.46 46.21 7.98
CA HIS A 64 -58.27 45.08 7.52
C HIS A 64 -59.68 45.51 7.35
N SER A 65 -60.28 45.26 6.18
CA SER A 65 -61.69 45.48 5.95
C SER A 65 -62.54 44.41 6.63
N ASP A 66 -63.73 44.72 7.01
CA ASP A 66 -64.72 43.77 7.55
C ASP A 66 -65.01 42.62 6.56
N ASP A 67 -64.79 42.82 5.28
CA ASP A 67 -64.93 41.80 4.22
C ASP A 67 -63.62 40.89 4.12
N GLY A 68 -62.63 41.11 4.96
CA GLY A 68 -61.43 40.30 5.02
C GLY A 68 -60.30 40.71 4.06
N HIS A 69 -60.35 41.90 3.47
CA HIS A 69 -59.31 42.41 2.58
C HIS A 69 -58.23 43.19 3.35
N ASP A 70 -56.97 42.99 2.96
CA ASP A 70 -55.82 43.73 3.46
C ASP A 70 -55.64 44.99 2.62
N LEU A 71 -55.81 46.13 3.22
CA LEU A 71 -55.79 47.42 2.55
C LEU A 71 -54.68 48.33 3.06
N LEU A 72 -53.99 48.97 2.14
CA LEU A 72 -53.04 50.04 2.44
C LEU A 72 -53.56 51.35 1.88
N THR A 73 -53.84 52.27 2.78
CA THR A 73 -54.42 53.60 2.40
C THR A 73 -53.33 54.66 2.59
N ALA A 74 -53.17 55.50 1.57
CA ALA A 74 -52.33 56.69 1.60
C ALA A 74 -53.24 57.97 1.64
N ARG A 75 -52.88 58.95 2.47
CA ARG A 75 -53.58 60.22 2.62
C ARG A 75 -52.77 61.35 2.01
N ALA A 76 -53.42 62.14 1.20
CA ALA A 76 -52.91 63.39 0.62
C ALA A 76 -53.84 64.55 0.79
N ASN A 77 -53.32 65.68 1.17
CA ASN A 77 -54.10 66.93 1.27
C ASN A 77 -54.12 67.67 -0.10
N LEU A 78 -55.27 67.99 -0.58
CA LEU A 78 -55.48 68.65 -1.87
C LEU A 78 -56.03 70.06 -1.65
N THR A 79 -55.33 71.04 -2.17
CA THR A 79 -55.79 72.43 -2.15
C THR A 79 -56.06 72.86 -3.60
N ILE A 80 -57.33 73.02 -3.93
CA ILE A 80 -57.78 73.44 -5.28
C ILE A 80 -58.28 74.88 -5.18
N PRO A 81 -57.74 75.78 -6.01
CA PRO A 81 -58.21 77.17 -5.97
C PRO A 81 -59.75 77.27 -6.18
N GLY A 82 -60.44 77.91 -5.25
CA GLY A 82 -61.89 78.10 -5.30
C GLY A 82 -62.74 77.04 -4.59
N LEU A 83 -62.07 75.98 -4.00
CA LEU A 83 -62.71 74.92 -3.20
C LEU A 83 -62.15 74.93 -1.81
N PRO A 84 -62.94 74.49 -0.79
CA PRO A 84 -62.32 74.23 0.53
C PRO A 84 -61.28 73.16 0.44
N PRO A 85 -60.28 73.14 1.34
CA PRO A 85 -59.25 72.08 1.33
C PRO A 85 -59.92 70.70 1.43
N LEU A 86 -59.38 69.74 0.64
CA LEU A 86 -59.88 68.36 0.53
C LEU A 86 -58.84 67.40 0.96
N GLN A 87 -59.25 66.27 1.46
CA GLN A 87 -58.31 65.12 1.74
C GLN A 87 -58.67 64.01 0.75
N LEU A 88 -57.63 63.51 0.10
CA LEU A 88 -57.70 62.38 -0.80
C LEU A 88 -57.10 61.14 -0.07
N LEU A 89 -57.87 60.08 0.02
CA LEU A 89 -57.43 58.77 0.51
C LEU A 89 -57.43 57.83 -0.66
N LEU A 90 -56.28 57.24 -0.91
CA LEU A 90 -56.11 56.23 -1.94
C LEU A 90 -55.81 54.87 -1.23
N SER A 91 -56.75 53.96 -1.36
CA SER A 91 -56.64 52.62 -0.76
C SER A 91 -56.32 51.59 -1.83
N GLN A 92 -55.30 50.79 -1.59
CA GLN A 92 -54.93 49.68 -2.44
C GLN A 92 -55.21 48.35 -1.72
N ASP A 93 -55.90 47.46 -2.40
CA ASP A 93 -56.11 46.08 -1.90
C ASP A 93 -54.83 45.23 -2.14
N ARG A 94 -54.27 44.69 -1.06
CA ARG A 94 -53.10 43.86 -1.05
C ARG A 94 -53.40 42.41 -0.69
N SER A 95 -54.64 41.99 -0.70
CA SER A 95 -55.09 40.65 -0.34
C SER A 95 -54.46 39.59 -1.24
N ASN A 96 -54.26 39.86 -2.53
CA ASN A 96 -53.58 38.96 -3.48
C ASN A 96 -52.09 38.81 -3.15
N ASP A 97 -51.41 39.88 -2.75
CA ASP A 97 -49.98 39.86 -2.37
C ASP A 97 -49.79 39.03 -1.10
N SER A 98 -50.65 39.24 -0.10
CA SER A 98 -50.59 38.45 1.15
C SER A 98 -50.88 36.96 0.92
N PHE A 99 -51.86 36.65 0.07
CA PHE A 99 -52.17 35.26 -0.31
C PHE A 99 -51.01 34.58 -1.05
N LEU A 100 -50.37 35.26 -2.00
CA LEU A 100 -49.24 34.76 -2.74
C LEU A 100 -48.04 34.51 -1.80
N LEU A 101 -47.75 35.44 -0.90
CA LEU A 101 -46.68 35.32 0.07
C LEU A 101 -46.91 34.12 1.01
N ASP A 102 -48.13 33.97 1.52
CA ASP A 102 -48.52 32.84 2.36
C ASP A 102 -48.39 31.48 1.62
N ALA A 103 -48.88 31.44 0.38
CA ALA A 103 -48.79 30.24 -0.45
C ALA A 103 -47.32 29.86 -0.69
N PHE A 104 -46.46 30.85 -1.00
CA PHE A 104 -45.05 30.67 -1.20
C PHE A 104 -44.36 30.17 0.09
N LEU A 105 -44.66 30.81 1.23
CA LEU A 105 -44.09 30.40 2.53
C LEU A 105 -44.50 28.97 2.92
N ARG A 106 -45.76 28.60 2.72
CA ARG A 106 -46.23 27.21 2.97
C ARG A 106 -45.54 26.22 2.05
N ALA A 107 -45.43 26.53 0.75
CA ALA A 107 -44.72 25.67 -0.22
C ALA A 107 -43.24 25.51 0.16
N ALA A 108 -42.56 26.59 0.53
CA ALA A 108 -41.18 26.57 0.98
C ALA A 108 -41.01 25.77 2.28
N LEU A 109 -41.89 25.94 3.25
CA LEU A 109 -41.85 25.23 4.53
C LEU A 109 -41.98 23.70 4.37
N ILE A 110 -42.73 23.26 3.37
CA ILE A 110 -42.90 21.82 3.07
C ILE A 110 -41.77 21.29 2.18
N SER A 111 -41.41 22.03 1.12
CA SER A 111 -40.46 21.56 0.12
C SER A 111 -38.99 21.52 0.65
N LEU A 112 -38.62 22.49 1.49
CA LEU A 112 -37.25 22.60 2.00
C LEU A 112 -36.83 21.38 2.86
N PRO A 113 -37.60 20.94 3.86
CA PRO A 113 -37.23 19.75 4.64
C PRO A 113 -37.26 18.47 3.80
N ILE A 114 -38.15 18.33 2.85
CA ILE A 114 -38.17 17.17 1.93
C ILE A 114 -36.90 17.16 1.09
N LEU A 115 -36.49 18.28 0.54
CA LEU A 115 -35.26 18.40 -0.25
C LEU A 115 -34.04 18.09 0.59
N LEU A 116 -33.95 18.61 1.81
CA LEU A 116 -32.84 18.31 2.74
C LEU A 116 -32.76 16.83 3.10
N LEU A 117 -33.91 16.18 3.30
CA LEU A 117 -34.00 14.76 3.57
C LEU A 117 -33.51 13.94 2.38
N LEU A 118 -33.93 14.30 1.17
CA LEU A 118 -33.48 13.63 -0.06
C LEU A 118 -31.95 13.76 -0.27
N ILE A 119 -31.42 14.98 -0.07
CA ILE A 119 -29.98 15.24 -0.17
C ILE A 119 -29.23 14.41 0.89
N GLY A 120 -29.70 14.40 2.12
CA GLY A 120 -29.13 13.61 3.22
C GLY A 120 -29.13 12.11 2.93
N ALA A 121 -30.25 11.60 2.42
CA ALA A 121 -30.37 10.19 2.03
C ALA A 121 -29.41 9.83 0.88
N ALA A 122 -29.32 10.67 -0.13
CA ALA A 122 -28.40 10.47 -1.26
C ALA A 122 -26.94 10.51 -0.80
N ALA A 123 -26.57 11.48 0.04
CA ALA A 123 -25.21 11.58 0.60
C ALA A 123 -24.86 10.37 1.47
N TRP A 124 -25.79 9.94 2.32
CA TRP A 124 -25.60 8.73 3.13
C TRP A 124 -25.42 7.47 2.27
N TRP A 125 -26.27 7.34 1.23
CA TRP A 125 -26.21 6.20 0.28
C TRP A 125 -24.87 6.15 -0.47
N THR A 126 -24.41 7.27 -1.03
CA THR A 126 -23.14 7.35 -1.74
C THR A 126 -21.94 7.08 -0.81
N GLY A 127 -21.96 7.63 0.40
CA GLY A 127 -20.94 7.37 1.42
C GLY A 127 -20.91 5.91 1.85
N TYR A 128 -22.08 5.30 2.04
CA TYR A 128 -22.19 3.89 2.43
C TYR A 128 -21.63 2.95 1.35
N GLN A 129 -21.97 3.18 0.09
CA GLN A 129 -21.46 2.39 -1.04
C GLN A 129 -19.96 2.65 -1.30
N GLY A 130 -19.54 3.91 -1.25
CA GLY A 130 -18.15 4.29 -1.49
C GLY A 130 -17.18 3.68 -0.46
N LEU A 131 -17.63 3.50 0.79
CA LEU A 131 -16.80 2.90 1.84
C LEU A 131 -16.91 1.36 1.93
N ALA A 132 -17.76 0.74 1.12
CA ALA A 132 -17.92 -0.73 1.13
C ALA A 132 -16.61 -1.49 0.79
N PRO A 133 -15.80 -1.07 -0.20
CA PRO A 133 -14.52 -1.70 -0.49
C PRO A 133 -13.55 -1.66 0.70
N LEU A 134 -13.48 -0.52 1.39
CA LEU A 134 -12.62 -0.36 2.57
C LEU A 134 -13.04 -1.27 3.73
N ARG A 135 -14.36 -1.50 3.89
CA ARG A 135 -14.85 -2.46 4.89
C ARG A 135 -14.47 -3.91 4.54
N ARG A 136 -14.50 -4.27 3.25
CA ARG A 136 -14.04 -5.60 2.76
C ARG A 136 -12.54 -5.75 2.98
N PHE A 137 -11.76 -4.76 2.56
CA PHE A 137 -10.31 -4.71 2.77
C PHE A 137 -9.96 -4.95 4.25
N ARG A 138 -10.60 -4.23 5.17
CA ARG A 138 -10.38 -4.39 6.62
C ARG A 138 -10.70 -5.82 7.11
N ARG A 139 -11.77 -6.43 6.59
CA ARG A 139 -12.14 -7.82 6.96
C ARG A 139 -11.10 -8.82 6.46
N THR A 140 -10.71 -8.71 5.19
CA THR A 140 -9.67 -9.59 4.61
C THR A 140 -8.34 -9.41 5.34
N ALA A 141 -7.90 -8.16 5.57
CA ALA A 141 -6.66 -7.89 6.30
C ALA A 141 -6.67 -8.48 7.72
N ARG A 142 -7.81 -8.48 8.41
CA ARG A 142 -7.96 -9.09 9.74
C ARG A 142 -7.99 -10.62 9.72
N SER A 143 -8.43 -11.23 8.63
CA SER A 143 -8.45 -12.70 8.51
C SER A 143 -7.11 -13.30 8.12
N ILE A 144 -6.15 -12.47 7.69
CA ILE A 144 -4.80 -12.92 7.35
C ILE A 144 -4.09 -13.34 8.64
N THR A 145 -3.68 -14.58 8.67
CA THR A 145 -2.88 -15.19 9.74
C THR A 145 -1.64 -15.81 9.11
N THR A 146 -0.67 -16.16 9.94
CA THR A 146 0.56 -16.85 9.48
C THR A 146 0.27 -18.15 8.74
N ARG A 147 -0.90 -18.77 8.99
CA ARG A 147 -1.33 -20.01 8.31
C ARG A 147 -2.09 -19.77 7.00
N GLN A 148 -2.48 -18.52 6.71
CA GLN A 148 -3.32 -18.18 5.55
C GLN A 148 -2.75 -16.98 4.78
N LEU A 149 -1.44 -16.99 4.55
CA LEU A 149 -0.72 -15.96 3.80
C LEU A 149 -0.98 -16.02 2.29
N THR A 150 -1.68 -17.04 1.81
CA THR A 150 -2.09 -17.17 0.40
C THR A 150 -3.30 -16.32 0.03
N LEU A 151 -4.04 -15.82 1.04
CA LEU A 151 -5.16 -14.92 0.80
C LEU A 151 -4.67 -13.62 0.13
N ARG A 152 -5.43 -13.16 -0.87
CA ARG A 152 -5.16 -11.91 -1.56
C ARG A 152 -6.37 -11.00 -1.47
N VAL A 153 -6.11 -9.71 -1.40
CA VAL A 153 -7.15 -8.69 -1.51
C VAL A 153 -7.48 -8.50 -2.99
N ASP A 154 -8.76 -8.67 -3.32
CA ASP A 154 -9.26 -8.47 -4.67
C ASP A 154 -9.24 -6.97 -5.01
N ASP A 155 -8.56 -6.60 -6.08
CA ASP A 155 -8.39 -5.22 -6.53
C ASP A 155 -9.28 -4.82 -7.71
N THR A 156 -10.12 -5.73 -8.21
CA THR A 156 -10.83 -5.58 -9.49
C THR A 156 -11.89 -4.47 -9.50
N ASN A 157 -12.39 -4.01 -8.37
CA ASN A 157 -13.44 -2.99 -8.29
C ASN A 157 -13.16 -1.93 -7.21
N LEU A 158 -11.88 -1.56 -7.05
CA LEU A 158 -11.47 -0.59 -6.05
C LEU A 158 -11.20 0.78 -6.70
N PRO A 159 -11.48 1.89 -5.99
CA PRO A 159 -10.93 3.19 -6.39
C PRO A 159 -9.40 3.13 -6.50
N ALA A 160 -8.81 3.95 -7.36
CA ALA A 160 -7.38 3.91 -7.70
C ALA A 160 -6.49 3.95 -6.44
N GLU A 161 -6.81 4.79 -5.48
CA GLU A 161 -6.06 4.97 -4.23
C GLU A 161 -6.09 3.71 -3.34
N VAL A 162 -7.22 3.01 -3.34
CA VAL A 162 -7.39 1.77 -2.57
C VAL A 162 -6.75 0.58 -3.32
N ALA A 163 -6.78 0.60 -4.64
CA ALA A 163 -6.13 -0.44 -5.48
C ALA A 163 -4.60 -0.42 -5.30
N GLU A 164 -3.99 0.77 -5.24
CA GLU A 164 -2.56 0.92 -4.95
C GLU A 164 -2.20 0.32 -3.58
N LEU A 165 -3.01 0.61 -2.57
CA LEU A 165 -2.82 0.04 -1.22
C LEU A 165 -3.00 -1.49 -1.22
N ALA A 166 -3.98 -2.02 -1.97
CA ALA A 166 -4.20 -3.46 -2.09
C ALA A 166 -3.01 -4.15 -2.77
N THR A 167 -2.45 -3.54 -3.82
CA THR A 167 -1.26 -4.04 -4.52
C THR A 167 -0.04 -4.07 -3.58
N ALA A 168 0.20 -2.98 -2.84
CA ALA A 168 1.30 -2.92 -1.87
C ALA A 168 1.15 -4.00 -0.78
N LEU A 169 -0.06 -4.18 -0.26
CA LEU A 169 -0.35 -5.23 0.73
C LEU A 169 -0.14 -6.63 0.14
N ASN A 170 -0.63 -6.89 -1.07
CA ASN A 170 -0.47 -8.18 -1.75
C ASN A 170 1.03 -8.50 -1.97
N THR A 171 1.82 -7.50 -2.37
CA THR A 171 3.28 -7.64 -2.52
C THR A 171 3.95 -7.99 -1.17
N MET A 172 3.53 -7.31 -0.11
CA MET A 172 4.04 -7.61 1.24
C MET A 172 3.69 -9.04 1.67
N LEU A 173 2.43 -9.46 1.44
CA LEU A 173 1.97 -10.82 1.75
C LEU A 173 2.73 -11.88 0.94
N GLU A 174 3.05 -11.58 -0.31
CA GLU A 174 3.83 -12.48 -1.17
C GLU A 174 5.24 -12.68 -0.62
N ARG A 175 5.91 -11.58 -0.23
CA ARG A 175 7.25 -11.65 0.39
C ARG A 175 7.21 -12.41 1.72
N LEU A 176 6.19 -12.15 2.54
CA LEU A 176 6.02 -12.84 3.83
C LEU A 176 5.77 -14.33 3.61
N ASN A 177 4.90 -14.69 2.68
CA ASN A 177 4.60 -16.09 2.35
C ASN A 177 5.84 -16.82 1.83
N ALA A 178 6.61 -16.19 0.95
CA ALA A 178 7.88 -16.75 0.45
C ALA A 178 8.86 -16.98 1.59
N GLY A 179 8.97 -16.02 2.53
CA GLY A 179 9.83 -16.16 3.71
C GLY A 179 9.42 -17.30 4.64
N VAL A 180 8.12 -17.44 4.90
CA VAL A 180 7.58 -18.53 5.73
C VAL A 180 7.84 -19.88 5.06
N GLN A 181 7.56 -20.01 3.76
CA GLN A 181 7.82 -21.25 3.01
C GLN A 181 9.31 -21.62 2.98
N LEU A 182 10.18 -20.61 2.91
CA LEU A 182 11.63 -20.84 2.99
C LEU A 182 12.01 -21.39 4.37
N LEU A 183 11.45 -20.80 5.44
CA LEU A 183 11.71 -21.23 6.82
C LEU A 183 11.19 -22.65 7.08
N ASP A 184 10.00 -22.98 6.59
CA ASP A 184 9.41 -24.32 6.73
C ASP A 184 10.28 -25.36 6.03
N ARG A 185 10.68 -25.10 4.77
CA ARG A 185 11.59 -26.00 4.04
C ARG A 185 12.92 -26.15 4.76
N PHE A 186 13.48 -25.06 5.26
CA PHE A 186 14.74 -25.07 6.03
C PHE A 186 14.61 -25.95 7.27
N ALA A 187 13.51 -25.82 8.03
CA ALA A 187 13.28 -26.62 9.23
C ALA A 187 13.15 -28.12 8.90
N ASP A 188 12.42 -28.46 7.83
CA ASP A 188 12.28 -29.83 7.36
C ASP A 188 13.61 -30.43 6.93
N ASP A 189 14.42 -29.67 6.16
CA ASP A 189 15.76 -30.08 5.70
C ASP A 189 16.68 -30.32 6.89
N VAL A 190 16.71 -29.40 7.87
CA VAL A 190 17.48 -29.53 9.11
C VAL A 190 17.11 -30.82 9.86
N ALA A 191 15.80 -31.01 10.07
CA ALA A 191 15.30 -32.16 10.80
C ALA A 191 15.68 -33.47 10.11
N HIS A 192 15.60 -33.54 8.79
CA HIS A 192 15.95 -34.72 8.00
C HIS A 192 17.42 -35.03 8.07
N GLU A 193 18.29 -34.02 7.87
CA GLU A 193 19.75 -34.20 7.83
C GLU A 193 20.39 -34.42 9.21
N LEU A 194 19.71 -34.02 10.30
CA LEU A 194 20.15 -34.34 11.65
C LEU A 194 19.68 -35.72 12.10
N ARG A 195 18.49 -36.17 11.66
CA ARG A 195 17.90 -37.47 12.08
C ARG A 195 18.80 -38.64 11.67
N THR A 196 19.38 -38.59 10.47
CA THR A 196 20.20 -39.71 9.93
C THR A 196 21.47 -39.94 10.73
N PRO A 197 22.37 -38.96 10.93
CA PRO A 197 23.60 -39.20 11.73
C PRO A 197 23.28 -39.50 13.19
N LEU A 198 22.22 -38.86 13.76
CA LEU A 198 21.80 -39.17 15.12
C LEU A 198 21.34 -40.63 15.26
N GLY A 199 20.59 -41.13 14.26
CA GLY A 199 20.16 -42.52 14.20
C GLY A 199 21.35 -43.48 14.11
N ILE A 200 22.38 -43.15 13.33
CA ILE A 200 23.61 -43.93 13.22
C ILE A 200 24.34 -43.97 14.58
N LEU A 201 24.50 -42.81 15.24
CA LEU A 201 25.13 -42.72 16.56
C LEU A 201 24.40 -43.56 17.61
N ILE A 202 23.07 -43.43 17.67
CA ILE A 202 22.24 -44.22 18.61
C ILE A 202 22.41 -45.72 18.32
N GLY A 203 22.24 -46.12 17.05
CA GLY A 203 22.37 -47.53 16.67
C GLY A 203 23.73 -48.14 16.97
N ARG A 204 24.80 -47.40 16.68
CA ARG A 204 26.17 -47.81 17.00
C ARG A 204 26.36 -47.95 18.51
N THR A 205 25.95 -46.98 19.29
CA THR A 205 26.04 -46.99 20.74
C THR A 205 25.27 -48.19 21.32
N GLN A 206 24.05 -48.44 20.83
CA GLN A 206 23.25 -49.60 21.25
C GLN A 206 23.94 -50.92 20.90
N MET A 207 24.55 -51.00 19.70
CA MET A 207 25.22 -52.20 19.22
C MET A 207 26.48 -52.51 20.08
N ILE A 208 27.27 -51.49 20.43
CA ILE A 208 28.48 -51.64 21.28
C ILE A 208 28.06 -52.04 22.71
N LEU A 209 26.97 -51.48 23.24
CA LEU A 209 26.47 -51.78 24.60
C LEU A 209 25.74 -53.10 24.69
N SER A 210 25.33 -53.73 23.58
CA SER A 210 24.50 -54.96 23.58
C SER A 210 25.25 -56.19 24.08
N ARG A 211 26.58 -56.18 24.01
CA ARG A 211 27.42 -57.27 24.50
C ARG A 211 28.82 -56.76 24.87
N LYS A 212 29.48 -57.45 25.78
CA LYS A 212 30.83 -57.11 26.24
C LYS A 212 31.81 -57.19 25.03
N ARG A 213 32.64 -56.20 24.88
CA ARG A 213 33.65 -56.08 23.81
C ARG A 213 35.04 -55.90 24.43
N ASP A 214 36.07 -56.02 23.63
CA ASP A 214 37.45 -55.66 24.01
C ASP A 214 37.61 -54.12 23.99
N GLU A 215 38.65 -53.65 24.61
CA GLU A 215 38.95 -52.22 24.77
C GLU A 215 39.14 -51.53 23.39
N THR A 216 39.79 -52.21 22.46
CA THR A 216 40.02 -51.68 21.10
C THR A 216 38.68 -51.43 20.35
N ALA A 217 37.71 -52.33 20.48
CA ALA A 217 36.39 -52.14 19.87
C ALA A 217 35.64 -50.95 20.48
N TYR A 218 35.77 -50.71 21.80
CA TYR A 218 35.17 -49.52 22.44
C TYR A 218 35.87 -48.24 21.99
N GLN A 219 37.19 -48.23 21.90
CA GLN A 219 37.96 -47.08 21.41
C GLN A 219 37.56 -46.72 19.97
N GLN A 220 37.54 -47.70 19.09
CA GLN A 220 37.15 -47.51 17.71
C GLN A 220 35.70 -46.93 17.60
N ALA A 221 34.76 -47.47 18.35
CA ALA A 221 33.40 -46.97 18.34
C ALA A 221 33.27 -45.55 18.86
N LEU A 222 34.10 -45.15 19.84
CA LEU A 222 34.17 -43.78 20.34
C LEU A 222 34.76 -42.83 19.30
N GLU A 223 35.83 -43.24 18.62
CA GLU A 223 36.44 -42.46 17.54
C GLU A 223 35.44 -42.22 16.39
N GLU A 224 34.76 -43.27 15.92
CA GLU A 224 33.74 -43.17 14.89
C GLU A 224 32.55 -42.29 15.34
N SER A 225 32.23 -42.30 16.65
CA SER A 225 31.16 -41.43 17.21
C SER A 225 31.61 -39.97 17.26
N LEU A 226 32.87 -39.68 17.56
CA LEU A 226 33.47 -38.37 17.51
C LEU A 226 33.43 -37.80 16.08
N ASP A 227 33.80 -38.58 15.09
CA ASP A 227 33.72 -38.19 13.68
C ASP A 227 32.32 -37.80 13.25
N GLU A 228 31.32 -38.56 13.69
CA GLU A 228 29.92 -38.26 13.36
C GLU A 228 29.38 -37.02 14.11
N LEU A 229 29.84 -36.79 15.35
CA LEU A 229 29.54 -35.57 16.11
C LEU A 229 30.17 -34.33 15.44
N ASP A 230 31.42 -34.44 14.99
CA ASP A 230 32.08 -33.35 14.24
C ASP A 230 31.36 -33.06 12.91
N ARG A 231 30.91 -34.10 12.25
CA ARG A 231 30.08 -33.95 11.04
C ARG A 231 28.79 -33.21 11.35
N LEU A 232 28.08 -33.57 12.43
CA LEU A 232 26.88 -32.90 12.90
C LEU A 232 27.15 -31.41 13.20
N SER A 233 28.24 -31.13 13.91
CA SER A 233 28.67 -29.76 14.23
C SER A 233 28.86 -28.92 12.96
N ARG A 234 29.52 -29.50 11.95
CA ARG A 234 29.71 -28.84 10.64
C ARG A 234 28.37 -28.57 9.95
N ILE A 235 27.45 -29.54 9.93
CA ILE A 235 26.11 -29.37 9.33
C ILE A 235 25.39 -28.19 9.99
N VAL A 236 25.37 -28.13 11.33
CA VAL A 236 24.70 -27.03 12.07
C VAL A 236 25.35 -25.68 11.73
N THR A 237 26.70 -25.62 11.72
CA THR A 237 27.43 -24.38 11.40
C THR A 237 27.16 -23.92 9.96
N ASP A 238 27.12 -24.84 9.01
CA ASP A 238 26.80 -24.59 7.60
C ASP A 238 25.37 -24.05 7.44
N MET A 239 24.44 -24.66 8.14
CA MET A 239 23.03 -24.22 8.13
C MET A 239 22.85 -22.82 8.71
N LEU A 240 23.51 -22.53 9.85
CA LEU A 240 23.46 -21.20 10.46
C LEU A 240 24.08 -20.15 9.54
N LEU A 241 25.16 -20.48 8.84
CA LEU A 241 25.72 -19.57 7.85
C LEU A 241 24.77 -19.32 6.69
N LEU A 242 24.15 -20.36 6.13
CA LEU A 242 23.17 -20.21 5.05
C LEU A 242 21.99 -19.33 5.48
N ALA A 243 21.45 -19.55 6.69
CA ALA A 243 20.35 -18.75 7.22
C ALA A 243 20.73 -17.26 7.35
N ARG A 244 21.98 -16.97 7.78
CA ARG A 244 22.48 -15.59 7.86
C ARG A 244 22.65 -14.94 6.49
N LEU A 245 23.19 -15.68 5.52
CA LEU A 245 23.39 -15.19 4.15
C LEU A 245 22.05 -14.92 3.46
N ASP A 246 21.03 -15.75 3.70
CA ASP A 246 19.69 -15.58 3.16
C ASP A 246 18.98 -14.35 3.74
N SER A 247 19.27 -13.97 4.99
CA SER A 247 18.64 -12.81 5.64
C SER A 247 19.12 -11.45 5.09
N HIS A 248 20.14 -11.47 4.23
CA HIS A 248 20.77 -10.26 3.66
C HIS A 248 21.31 -9.30 4.73
N GLU A 249 21.53 -9.77 5.95
CA GLU A 249 22.17 -8.96 6.98
C GLU A 249 23.65 -8.76 6.63
N PRO A 250 24.18 -7.55 6.72
CA PRO A 250 25.61 -7.34 6.53
C PRO A 250 26.39 -8.05 7.64
N LEU A 251 27.14 -9.08 7.27
CA LEU A 251 27.93 -9.88 8.22
C LEU A 251 29.22 -9.18 8.65
N SER A 252 29.78 -8.38 7.75
CA SER A 252 31.04 -7.65 8.01
C SER A 252 31.25 -6.56 6.94
N SER A 253 32.19 -5.68 7.20
CA SER A 253 32.61 -4.70 6.20
C SER A 253 33.40 -5.38 5.08
N LEU A 254 32.98 -5.21 3.84
CA LEU A 254 33.74 -5.71 2.69
C LEU A 254 35.04 -4.92 2.57
N GLY A 255 36.16 -5.66 2.43
CA GLY A 255 37.48 -5.09 2.25
C GLY A 255 38.11 -5.54 0.94
N LYS A 256 39.26 -4.99 0.63
CA LYS A 256 40.08 -5.47 -0.51
C LYS A 256 40.77 -6.75 -0.12
N VAL A 257 40.54 -7.80 -0.89
CA VAL A 257 41.10 -9.14 -0.65
C VAL A 257 41.94 -9.54 -1.84
N ALA A 258 43.20 -9.85 -1.56
CA ALA A 258 44.14 -10.47 -2.52
C ALA A 258 43.85 -11.98 -2.54
N VAL A 259 43.05 -12.43 -3.50
CA VAL A 259 42.52 -13.80 -3.52
C VAL A 259 43.62 -14.86 -3.65
N GLU A 260 44.72 -14.54 -4.31
CA GLU A 260 45.85 -15.44 -4.46
C GLU A 260 46.43 -15.87 -3.09
N HIS A 261 46.54 -14.96 -2.12
CA HIS A 261 47.02 -15.28 -0.78
C HIS A 261 46.05 -16.23 -0.06
N GLU A 262 44.76 -16.00 -0.23
CA GLU A 262 43.73 -16.83 0.43
C GLU A 262 43.62 -18.20 -0.26
N ALA A 263 43.76 -18.26 -1.57
CA ALA A 263 43.77 -19.51 -2.32
C ALA A 263 44.99 -20.38 -1.91
N LEU A 264 46.19 -19.78 -1.83
CA LEU A 264 47.39 -20.48 -1.37
C LEU A 264 47.23 -20.99 0.06
N ARG A 265 46.67 -20.17 0.95
CA ARG A 265 46.38 -20.57 2.34
C ARG A 265 45.42 -21.76 2.40
N VAL A 266 44.36 -21.73 1.61
CA VAL A 266 43.39 -22.83 1.55
C VAL A 266 44.06 -24.08 0.97
N CYS A 267 44.82 -23.95 -0.12
CA CYS A 267 45.54 -25.10 -0.72
C CYS A 267 46.46 -25.77 0.29
N SER A 268 47.23 -24.99 1.09
CA SER A 268 48.11 -25.55 2.10
C SER A 268 47.37 -26.37 3.18
N LEU A 269 46.12 -26.02 3.49
CA LEU A 269 45.30 -26.81 4.43
C LEU A 269 44.87 -28.16 3.84
N PHE A 270 44.76 -28.25 2.51
CA PHE A 270 44.34 -29.47 1.82
C PHE A 270 45.49 -30.29 1.25
N GLU A 271 46.73 -29.84 1.41
CA GLU A 271 47.94 -30.49 0.82
C GLU A 271 48.02 -31.95 1.20
N ALA A 272 47.98 -32.27 2.50
CA ALA A 272 48.04 -33.65 2.98
C ALA A 272 46.87 -34.51 2.48
N TYR A 273 45.69 -33.89 2.33
CA TYR A 273 44.51 -34.61 1.83
C TYR A 273 44.62 -34.89 0.32
N ALA A 274 45.14 -33.94 -0.44
CA ALA A 274 45.40 -34.09 -1.87
C ALA A 274 46.51 -35.13 -2.12
N GLU A 275 47.62 -35.05 -1.35
CA GLU A 275 48.74 -36.00 -1.42
C GLU A 275 48.27 -37.43 -1.14
N ALA A 276 47.43 -37.65 -0.14
CA ALA A 276 46.85 -38.96 0.19
C ALA A 276 45.98 -39.52 -0.96
N ARG A 277 45.57 -38.67 -1.93
CA ARG A 277 44.79 -39.04 -3.12
C ARG A 277 45.60 -38.97 -4.41
N GLU A 278 46.92 -38.82 -4.29
CA GLU A 278 47.85 -38.71 -5.42
C GLU A 278 47.54 -37.52 -6.35
N LEU A 279 47.11 -36.36 -5.76
CA LEU A 279 46.76 -35.16 -6.51
C LEU A 279 47.78 -34.04 -6.29
N GLU A 280 48.02 -33.24 -7.30
CA GLU A 280 48.83 -32.01 -7.19
C GLU A 280 47.86 -30.82 -7.11
N LEU A 281 48.21 -29.82 -6.29
CA LEU A 281 47.47 -28.57 -6.17
C LEU A 281 48.28 -27.42 -6.73
N ALA A 282 47.67 -26.61 -7.61
CA ALA A 282 48.32 -25.44 -8.18
C ALA A 282 47.41 -24.19 -8.03
N VAL A 283 48.06 -23.03 -7.81
CA VAL A 283 47.39 -21.74 -7.80
C VAL A 283 48.03 -20.85 -8.85
N GLU A 284 47.28 -20.36 -9.79
CA GLU A 284 47.76 -19.56 -10.92
C GLU A 284 47.03 -18.20 -11.01
N GLY A 285 47.79 -17.15 -11.32
CA GLY A 285 47.25 -15.82 -11.55
C GLY A 285 47.12 -14.99 -10.27
N GLN A 286 46.57 -13.78 -10.43
CA GLN A 286 46.36 -12.84 -9.34
C GLN A 286 45.01 -12.18 -9.50
N LEU A 287 44.33 -11.95 -8.37
CA LEU A 287 43.01 -11.33 -8.40
C LEU A 287 42.78 -10.54 -7.12
N LEU A 288 42.46 -9.26 -7.28
CA LEU A 288 42.01 -8.39 -6.19
C LEU A 288 40.50 -8.16 -6.30
N VAL A 289 39.77 -8.48 -5.24
CA VAL A 289 38.32 -8.28 -5.18
C VAL A 289 37.92 -7.53 -3.90
N GLU A 290 36.74 -6.98 -3.87
CA GLU A 290 36.12 -6.50 -2.64
C GLU A 290 35.28 -7.63 -2.04
N GLY A 291 35.50 -7.95 -0.76
CA GLY A 291 34.81 -9.06 -0.14
C GLY A 291 35.19 -9.28 1.32
N ASP A 292 34.54 -10.27 1.91
CA ASP A 292 34.88 -10.80 3.23
C ASP A 292 35.89 -11.94 3.06
N THR A 293 37.06 -11.79 3.66
CA THR A 293 38.16 -12.72 3.56
C THR A 293 37.78 -14.15 4.00
N LEU A 294 37.06 -14.28 5.13
CA LEU A 294 36.67 -15.59 5.66
C LEU A 294 35.65 -16.28 4.79
N MET A 295 34.70 -15.49 4.23
CA MET A 295 33.72 -16.04 3.31
C MET A 295 34.35 -16.50 2.00
N ILE A 296 35.30 -15.72 1.47
CA ILE A 296 36.05 -16.10 0.25
C ILE A 296 36.84 -17.36 0.49
N GLN A 297 37.59 -17.47 1.60
CA GLN A 297 38.29 -18.68 2.00
C GLN A 297 37.33 -19.89 2.06
N ARG A 298 36.17 -19.70 2.69
CA ARG A 298 35.16 -20.77 2.84
C ARG A 298 34.59 -21.19 1.47
N ALA A 299 34.38 -20.26 0.55
CA ALA A 299 33.92 -20.58 -0.81
C ALA A 299 34.99 -21.40 -1.57
N ILE A 300 36.25 -20.94 -1.52
CA ILE A 300 37.34 -21.65 -2.17
C ILE A 300 37.52 -23.05 -1.54
N SER A 301 37.49 -23.15 -0.22
CA SER A 301 37.62 -24.42 0.52
C SER A 301 36.54 -25.43 0.11
N ASN A 302 35.28 -24.98 0.00
CA ASN A 302 34.18 -25.85 -0.41
C ASN A 302 34.34 -26.37 -1.84
N VAL A 303 34.73 -25.50 -2.77
CA VAL A 303 34.93 -25.90 -4.17
C VAL A 303 36.18 -26.77 -4.29
N LEU A 304 37.28 -26.42 -3.61
CA LEU A 304 38.52 -27.18 -3.64
C LEU A 304 38.33 -28.58 -3.04
N SER A 305 37.65 -28.68 -1.88
CA SER A 305 37.30 -29.97 -1.27
C SER A 305 36.46 -30.84 -2.21
N ASN A 306 35.53 -30.23 -2.92
CA ASN A 306 34.70 -30.92 -3.92
C ASN A 306 35.60 -31.42 -5.10
N ALA A 307 36.47 -30.56 -5.62
CA ALA A 307 37.39 -30.89 -6.73
C ALA A 307 38.31 -32.04 -6.37
N ILE A 308 38.95 -31.97 -5.19
CA ILE A 308 39.84 -33.03 -4.69
C ILE A 308 39.09 -34.36 -4.56
N ARG A 309 37.85 -34.31 -4.02
CA ARG A 309 37.05 -35.51 -3.80
C ARG A 309 36.72 -36.25 -5.09
N HIS A 310 36.47 -35.52 -6.17
CA HIS A 310 36.00 -36.07 -7.44
C HIS A 310 37.09 -36.16 -8.51
N ALA A 311 38.31 -35.71 -8.21
CA ALA A 311 39.44 -35.83 -9.14
C ALA A 311 39.92 -37.28 -9.29
N TYR A 312 40.39 -37.60 -10.48
CA TYR A 312 41.10 -38.88 -10.71
C TYR A 312 42.49 -38.85 -10.06
N PRO A 313 42.94 -39.94 -9.46
CA PRO A 313 44.35 -40.04 -8.95
C PRO A 313 45.36 -39.73 -10.04
N GLY A 314 46.47 -39.13 -9.66
CA GLY A 314 47.55 -38.76 -10.60
C GLY A 314 47.26 -37.53 -11.45
N THR A 315 46.22 -36.75 -11.10
CA THR A 315 45.88 -35.52 -11.83
C THR A 315 46.14 -34.28 -11.00
N GLU A 316 46.05 -33.10 -11.64
CA GLU A 316 46.23 -31.82 -10.99
C GLU A 316 44.86 -31.15 -10.75
N VAL A 317 44.70 -30.53 -9.60
CA VAL A 317 43.56 -29.60 -9.29
C VAL A 317 44.13 -28.19 -9.29
N THR A 318 43.66 -27.38 -10.21
CA THR A 318 44.18 -26.02 -10.44
C THR A 318 43.17 -24.94 -9.98
N VAL A 319 43.65 -23.97 -9.19
CA VAL A 319 42.89 -22.75 -8.85
C VAL A 319 43.44 -21.62 -9.71
N THR A 320 42.68 -21.21 -10.72
CA THR A 320 43.07 -20.14 -11.66
C THR A 320 42.33 -18.83 -11.30
N LEU A 321 43.11 -17.77 -11.14
CA LEU A 321 42.61 -16.42 -10.76
C LEU A 321 42.78 -15.46 -11.93
N PHE A 322 41.70 -14.86 -12.39
CA PHE A 322 41.80 -13.97 -13.54
C PHE A 322 40.66 -12.94 -13.53
N ARG A 323 40.85 -11.87 -14.29
CA ARG A 323 39.81 -10.86 -14.54
C ARG A 323 39.41 -10.93 -16.01
N ARG A 324 38.13 -10.99 -16.26
CA ARG A 324 37.58 -11.00 -17.61
C ARG A 324 37.59 -9.56 -18.19
N GLU A 325 37.44 -9.45 -19.51
CA GLU A 325 37.39 -8.17 -20.22
C GLU A 325 36.27 -7.24 -19.75
N ASP A 326 35.16 -7.83 -19.29
CA ASP A 326 34.01 -7.07 -18.72
C ASP A 326 34.25 -6.60 -17.27
N GLY A 327 35.46 -6.82 -16.73
CA GLY A 327 35.86 -6.42 -15.38
C GLY A 327 35.46 -7.40 -14.28
N VAL A 328 34.77 -8.48 -14.59
CA VAL A 328 34.38 -9.53 -13.63
C VAL A 328 35.62 -10.29 -13.15
N GLY A 329 35.79 -10.33 -11.83
CA GLY A 329 36.85 -11.17 -11.21
C GLY A 329 36.39 -12.62 -11.14
N CYS A 330 37.23 -13.55 -11.51
CA CYS A 330 36.92 -14.98 -11.55
C CYS A 330 37.93 -15.80 -10.77
N VAL A 331 37.41 -16.72 -9.95
CA VAL A 331 38.19 -17.83 -9.35
C VAL A 331 37.65 -19.11 -9.99
N ALA A 332 38.50 -19.80 -10.73
CA ALA A 332 38.15 -21.06 -11.37
C ALA A 332 38.89 -22.20 -10.66
N VAL A 333 38.15 -23.19 -10.19
CA VAL A 333 38.75 -24.43 -9.64
C VAL A 333 38.44 -25.54 -10.63
N THR A 334 39.48 -26.12 -11.22
CA THR A 334 39.40 -27.13 -12.28
C THR A 334 39.97 -28.46 -11.79
N ASN A 335 39.27 -29.56 -12.07
CA ASN A 335 39.75 -30.90 -11.81
C ASN A 335 39.40 -31.83 -12.98
N GLN A 336 40.15 -32.90 -13.15
CA GLN A 336 39.83 -34.00 -14.03
C GLN A 336 39.10 -35.09 -13.27
N GLY A 337 37.91 -35.48 -13.74
CA GLY A 337 37.06 -36.41 -13.00
C GLY A 337 35.92 -36.96 -13.84
N PRO A 338 35.06 -37.78 -13.26
CA PRO A 338 33.92 -38.32 -13.96
C PRO A 338 32.99 -37.18 -14.45
N PRO A 339 32.45 -37.30 -15.66
CA PRO A 339 31.57 -36.26 -16.21
C PRO A 339 30.27 -36.15 -15.40
N ILE A 340 29.86 -34.93 -15.16
CA ILE A 340 28.58 -34.64 -14.49
C ILE A 340 27.46 -34.61 -15.57
N ALA A 341 26.38 -35.32 -15.33
CA ALA A 341 25.25 -35.36 -16.26
C ALA A 341 24.67 -33.97 -16.43
N THR A 342 24.34 -33.59 -17.66
CA THR A 342 23.82 -32.25 -17.98
C THR A 342 22.55 -31.89 -17.18
N GLU A 343 21.73 -32.89 -16.89
CA GLU A 343 20.52 -32.74 -16.08
C GLU A 343 20.80 -32.40 -14.63
N GLU A 344 22.01 -32.74 -14.13
CA GLU A 344 22.42 -32.49 -12.74
C GLU A 344 23.00 -31.08 -12.56
N LEU A 345 23.61 -30.49 -13.60
CA LEU A 345 24.33 -29.22 -13.52
C LEU A 345 23.50 -28.09 -12.86
N PRO A 346 22.24 -27.88 -13.21
CA PRO A 346 21.43 -26.80 -12.58
C PRO A 346 21.20 -27.03 -11.09
N ARG A 347 21.21 -28.28 -10.65
CA ARG A 347 20.87 -28.69 -9.30
C ARG A 347 22.04 -28.77 -8.35
N LEU A 348 23.29 -28.74 -8.86
CA LEU A 348 24.52 -28.93 -8.04
C LEU A 348 24.61 -27.89 -6.89
N PHE A 349 24.04 -26.72 -7.07
CA PHE A 349 24.03 -25.64 -6.06
C PHE A 349 22.79 -25.64 -5.18
N GLU A 350 21.88 -26.62 -5.35
CA GLU A 350 20.72 -26.78 -4.45
C GLU A 350 21.20 -27.35 -3.11
N ARG A 351 20.49 -26.98 -2.03
CA ARG A 351 20.80 -27.50 -0.68
C ARG A 351 20.54 -29.00 -0.63
N PHE A 352 21.45 -29.71 0.01
CA PHE A 352 21.39 -31.17 0.21
C PHE A 352 21.35 -31.97 -1.09
N TYR A 353 21.55 -31.34 -2.23
CA TYR A 353 21.62 -32.07 -3.49
C TYR A 353 22.92 -32.90 -3.53
N ARG A 354 22.77 -34.14 -3.87
CA ARG A 354 23.86 -35.11 -4.08
C ARG A 354 23.60 -35.80 -5.40
N GLY A 355 24.51 -35.73 -6.30
CA GLY A 355 24.42 -36.40 -7.61
C GLY A 355 24.18 -37.90 -7.49
N SER A 356 24.21 -38.57 -8.62
CA SER A 356 23.93 -40.00 -8.72
C SER A 356 24.81 -40.89 -7.81
N ASP A 357 25.99 -40.43 -7.41
CA ASP A 357 26.90 -41.16 -6.51
C ASP A 357 26.65 -40.82 -5.03
N ARG A 358 25.59 -41.42 -4.49
CA ARG A 358 25.12 -41.21 -3.10
C ARG A 358 26.11 -41.71 -2.02
N HIS A 359 27.10 -42.52 -2.41
CA HIS A 359 28.03 -43.08 -1.45
C HIS A 359 29.24 -42.18 -1.14
N THR A 360 29.45 -41.14 -1.93
CA THR A 360 30.52 -40.18 -1.70
C THR A 360 30.23 -39.32 -0.47
N ALA A 361 31.20 -39.24 0.46
CA ALA A 361 31.07 -38.48 1.70
C ALA A 361 30.83 -36.97 1.43
N GLY A 362 29.75 -36.40 1.98
CA GLY A 362 29.45 -34.98 1.86
C GLY A 362 28.00 -34.68 2.28
N ASN A 363 27.77 -33.49 2.77
CA ASN A 363 26.46 -33.08 3.31
C ASN A 363 25.55 -32.39 2.26
N GLY A 364 26.02 -32.22 1.02
CA GLY A 364 25.28 -31.52 -0.03
C GLY A 364 25.07 -30.03 0.24
N LEU A 365 25.78 -29.46 1.24
CA LEU A 365 25.64 -28.03 1.59
C LEU A 365 26.79 -27.18 1.01
N GLY A 366 27.95 -27.77 0.71
CA GLY A 366 29.15 -27.02 0.31
C GLY A 366 28.93 -26.10 -0.89
N LEU A 367 28.37 -26.62 -1.99
CA LEU A 367 28.10 -25.79 -3.19
C LEU A 367 26.94 -24.80 -2.99
N ALA A 368 25.95 -25.14 -2.17
CA ALA A 368 24.90 -24.19 -1.79
C ALA A 368 25.48 -23.01 -1.00
N ILE A 369 26.45 -23.29 -0.09
CA ILE A 369 27.19 -22.25 0.64
C ILE A 369 27.97 -21.36 -0.35
N VAL A 370 28.65 -21.98 -1.32
CA VAL A 370 29.37 -21.23 -2.37
C VAL A 370 28.41 -20.26 -3.09
N ARG A 371 27.27 -20.76 -3.53
CA ARG A 371 26.25 -19.92 -4.20
C ARG A 371 25.78 -18.75 -3.30
N ALA A 372 25.51 -19.04 -2.05
CA ALA A 372 25.05 -18.02 -1.09
C ALA A 372 26.15 -16.98 -0.81
N ILE A 373 27.40 -17.41 -0.64
CA ILE A 373 28.55 -16.51 -0.44
C ILE A 373 28.73 -15.62 -1.68
N MET A 374 28.68 -16.19 -2.89
CA MET A 374 28.86 -15.41 -4.11
C MET A 374 27.70 -14.42 -4.32
N ALA A 375 26.46 -14.82 -4.02
CA ALA A 375 25.31 -13.92 -4.04
C ALA A 375 25.44 -12.76 -3.03
N TYR A 376 25.94 -13.05 -1.83
CA TYR A 376 26.24 -12.04 -0.80
C TYR A 376 27.25 -10.99 -1.32
N HIS A 377 28.23 -11.41 -2.12
CA HIS A 377 29.21 -10.53 -2.75
C HIS A 377 28.70 -9.88 -4.04
N GLY A 378 27.40 -10.02 -4.37
CA GLY A 378 26.82 -9.48 -5.60
C GLY A 378 27.26 -10.20 -6.87
N GLY A 379 27.85 -11.36 -6.72
CA GLY A 379 28.36 -12.17 -7.81
C GLY A 379 27.56 -13.45 -8.05
N GLY A 380 28.21 -14.48 -8.55
CA GLY A 380 27.56 -15.76 -8.81
C GLY A 380 28.52 -16.91 -8.92
N ALA A 381 27.99 -18.14 -8.85
CA ALA A 381 28.77 -19.35 -9.04
C ALA A 381 28.15 -20.20 -10.17
N CYS A 382 29.00 -20.81 -10.98
CA CYS A 382 28.55 -21.73 -12.02
C CYS A 382 29.56 -22.88 -12.21
N VAL A 383 29.16 -23.88 -12.95
CA VAL A 383 29.99 -25.04 -13.26
C VAL A 383 29.99 -25.26 -14.79
N GLU A 384 31.13 -25.57 -15.32
CA GLU A 384 31.31 -25.88 -16.72
C GLU A 384 31.97 -27.26 -16.79
N CYS A 385 31.51 -28.11 -17.69
CA CYS A 385 32.07 -29.45 -17.90
C CYS A 385 32.41 -29.62 -19.38
N SER A 386 33.64 -29.99 -19.65
CA SER A 386 34.10 -30.27 -21.01
C SER A 386 35.27 -31.24 -20.98
N GLU A 387 35.25 -32.21 -21.91
CA GLU A 387 36.38 -33.13 -22.16
C GLU A 387 36.95 -33.85 -20.92
N GLY A 388 36.06 -34.26 -19.98
CA GLY A 388 36.48 -34.92 -18.74
C GLY A 388 37.04 -34.00 -17.67
N GLN A 389 36.90 -32.68 -17.87
CA GLN A 389 37.23 -31.67 -16.86
C GLN A 389 35.98 -31.04 -16.30
N THR A 390 35.97 -30.84 -14.99
CA THR A 390 34.95 -30.05 -14.28
C THR A 390 35.57 -28.76 -13.79
N ARG A 391 34.96 -27.62 -14.13
CA ARG A 391 35.44 -26.28 -13.78
C ARG A 391 34.36 -25.53 -13.02
N PHE A 392 34.58 -25.26 -11.75
CA PHE A 392 33.72 -24.40 -10.94
C PHE A 392 34.23 -22.97 -11.03
N LEU A 393 33.35 -22.03 -11.36
CA LEU A 393 33.68 -20.60 -11.47
C LEU A 393 32.94 -19.82 -10.39
N LEU A 394 33.71 -19.06 -9.61
CA LEU A 394 33.20 -18.06 -8.65
C LEU A 394 33.42 -16.69 -9.29
N LYS A 395 32.36 -15.96 -9.53
CA LYS A 395 32.34 -14.67 -10.27
C LYS A 395 32.09 -13.53 -9.29
N PHE A 396 33.01 -12.59 -9.19
CA PHE A 396 32.87 -11.35 -8.41
C PHE A 396 32.51 -10.20 -9.36
N PRO A 397 31.59 -9.33 -8.97
CA PRO A 397 31.23 -8.20 -9.82
C PRO A 397 32.43 -7.26 -10.04
N PRO A 398 32.45 -6.48 -11.12
CA PRO A 398 33.43 -5.40 -11.25
C PRO A 398 33.35 -4.45 -10.05
N SER A 399 34.50 -3.98 -9.57
CA SER A 399 34.59 -3.15 -8.36
C SER A 399 33.74 -1.87 -8.40
N SER A 400 33.38 -1.39 -9.60
CA SER A 400 32.53 -0.23 -9.79
C SER A 400 31.03 -0.49 -9.58
N TYR A 401 30.61 -1.74 -9.38
CA TYR A 401 29.19 -2.12 -9.27
C TYR A 401 28.77 -2.62 -7.89
N LEU A 402 29.61 -2.40 -6.88
CA LEU A 402 29.12 -2.59 -5.51
C LEU A 402 28.16 -1.44 -5.23
N LEU A 403 26.87 -1.65 -5.49
CA LEU A 403 25.83 -0.75 -5.04
C LEU A 403 25.96 -0.60 -3.52
N PRO A 404 25.99 0.63 -3.01
CA PRO A 404 25.88 0.80 -1.57
C PRO A 404 24.59 0.13 -1.10
N PRO A 405 24.56 -0.43 0.09
CA PRO A 405 23.32 -0.97 0.64
C PRO A 405 22.26 0.10 0.50
N LEU A 406 21.08 -0.26 -0.01
CA LEU A 406 19.96 0.63 -0.18
C LEU A 406 19.79 1.45 1.10
N ALA A 407 20.23 2.70 1.06
CA ALA A 407 19.99 3.63 2.15
C ALA A 407 18.46 3.77 2.23
N VAL A 408 17.89 3.27 3.29
CA VAL A 408 16.52 3.60 3.66
C VAL A 408 16.52 5.11 3.82
N ASN A 409 16.02 5.83 2.82
CA ASN A 409 15.81 7.25 2.92
C ASN A 409 14.85 7.51 4.09
N GLY A 410 15.44 7.75 5.24
CA GLY A 410 14.74 8.42 6.30
C GLY A 410 14.38 9.80 5.79
N SER A 411 13.13 10.01 5.48
CA SER A 411 12.60 11.32 5.15
C SER A 411 12.84 12.27 6.32
N ASN A 412 13.87 13.09 6.21
CA ASN A 412 13.94 14.29 7.02
C ASN A 412 13.03 15.34 6.36
N GLY A 413 11.79 15.37 6.84
CA GLY A 413 10.97 16.54 6.67
C GLY A 413 11.46 17.61 7.62
N ALA A 414 11.95 18.70 7.12
CA ALA A 414 12.11 19.92 7.88
C ALA A 414 11.98 21.12 6.92
N GLN A 415 10.96 21.86 7.20
CA GLN A 415 10.52 23.21 6.90
C GLN A 415 9.24 23.28 6.11
#